data_6c2cdca8456f9569d80aa698bfcd2231
#
_entry.id   6c2cdca8456f9569d80aa698bfcd2231
#
_cell.length_a   1.000
_cell.length_b   1.000
_cell.length_c   1.000
_cell.angle_alpha   90.00
_cell.angle_beta   90.00
_cell.angle_gamma   90.00
#
_symmetry.space_group_name_H-M   'P 1'
#
loop_
_entity.id
_entity.type
_entity.pdbx_description
1 polymer ?
#
loop_
_entity_poly.entity_id
_entity_poly.type
_entity_poly.pdbx_seq_one_letter_code
_entity_poly.pdbx_strand_id
1 'polypeptide(L)' 'MSSQKPIVAVGTVLAAGTVKAINNDHVLIDTEEGVKKFSFSQVERFCYEQRSLSQA' A
#
# COMPACT_ATOMS: atom_id res chain seq x y z
N MET A 1 14.47 -0.98 15.74
CA MET A 1 14.09 -1.06 15.31
C MET A 1 13.13 -0.64 14.63
N SER A 2 12.81 0.21 14.42
CA SER A 2 11.77 0.57 13.76
C SER A 2 11.93 0.66 12.40
N SER A 3 11.34 -0.06 11.63
CA SER A 3 11.45 -0.02 10.24
C SER A 3 10.48 0.95 9.68
N GLN A 4 10.93 1.78 8.82
CA GLN A 4 10.06 2.72 8.15
C GLN A 4 9.52 2.16 6.87
N LYS A 5 9.86 0.95 6.54
CA LYS A 5 9.40 0.41 5.27
C LYS A 5 7.95 0.01 5.33
N PRO A 6 7.20 0.19 4.26
CA PRO A 6 5.83 -0.30 4.24
C PRO A 6 5.85 -1.82 4.22
N ILE A 7 4.75 -2.41 4.66
CA ILE A 7 4.66 -3.85 4.72
C ILE A 7 4.09 -4.42 3.45
N VAL A 8 4.43 -3.82 2.33
CA VAL A 8 3.98 -4.29 1.03
C VAL A 8 5.18 -4.40 0.11
N ALA A 9 4.99 -5.10 -0.99
CA ALA A 9 6.02 -5.24 -2.00
C ALA A 9 5.38 -4.97 -3.35
N VAL A 10 6.22 -4.80 -4.35
CA VAL A 10 5.72 -4.61 -5.70
C VAL A 10 4.90 -5.85 -6.09
N GLY A 11 3.68 -5.62 -6.54
CA GLY A 11 2.79 -6.72 -6.89
C GLY A 11 1.76 -7.05 -5.82
N THR A 12 1.91 -6.47 -4.63
CA THR A 12 0.94 -6.72 -3.56
C THR A 12 -0.40 -6.08 -3.93
N VAL A 13 -1.48 -6.81 -3.74
CA VAL A 13 -2.81 -6.30 -4.02
C VAL A 13 -3.40 -5.72 -2.76
N LEU A 14 -3.82 -4.47 -2.82
CA LEU A 14 -4.44 -3.78 -1.71
C LEU A 14 -5.86 -3.38 -2.10
N ALA A 15 -6.61 -2.89 -1.13
CA ALA A 15 -7.96 -2.44 -1.42
C ALA A 15 -7.96 -1.33 -2.46
N ALA A 16 -6.93 -0.50 -2.46
CA ALA A 16 -6.84 0.61 -3.40
C ALA A 16 -6.38 0.18 -4.78
N GLY A 17 -5.66 -0.93 -4.89
CA GLY A 17 -5.13 -1.37 -6.17
C GLY A 17 -3.90 -2.22 -5.97
N THR A 18 -3.09 -2.36 -7.01
CA THR A 18 -1.90 -3.20 -6.96
C THR A 18 -0.66 -2.32 -6.87
N VAL A 19 0.24 -2.67 -5.97
CA VAL A 19 1.47 -1.90 -5.81
C VAL A 19 2.32 -2.05 -7.05
N LYS A 20 2.65 -0.91 -7.67
CA LYS A 20 3.42 -0.90 -8.89
C LYS A 20 4.89 -0.60 -8.63
N ALA A 21 5.17 0.29 -7.72
CA ALA A 21 6.55 0.65 -7.41
C ALA A 21 6.61 1.22 -6.00
N ILE A 22 7.76 1.09 -5.37
CA ILE A 22 7.98 1.61 -4.03
C ILE A 22 9.18 2.53 -4.09
N ASN A 23 8.98 3.77 -3.69
CA ASN A 23 10.04 4.77 -3.69
C ASN A 23 10.45 5.09 -2.25
N ASN A 24 11.35 6.04 -2.11
CA ASN A 24 11.87 6.37 -0.79
C ASN A 24 10.84 7.00 0.11
N ASP A 25 9.91 7.76 -0.46
CA ASP A 25 8.96 8.49 0.35
C ASP A 25 7.51 8.27 -0.06
N HIS A 26 7.26 7.41 -1.03
CA HIS A 26 5.89 7.14 -1.46
C HIS A 26 5.81 5.82 -2.21
N VAL A 27 4.59 5.39 -2.46
CA VAL A 27 4.33 4.14 -3.16
C VAL A 27 3.41 4.44 -4.32
N LEU A 28 3.70 3.86 -5.48
CA LEU A 28 2.85 4.00 -6.63
C LEU A 28 1.93 2.80 -6.71
N ILE A 29 0.66 3.06 -6.79
CA ILE A 29 -0.35 2.01 -6.82
C ILE A 29 -1.17 2.14 -8.10
N ASP A 30 -1.32 1.03 -8.78
CA ASP A 30 -2.10 0.98 -10.01
C ASP A 30 -3.55 0.77 -9.66
N THR A 31 -4.35 1.81 -9.78
CA THR A 31 -5.77 1.74 -9.46
C THR A 31 -6.57 1.70 -10.75
N GLU A 32 -7.87 1.55 -10.61
CA GLU A 32 -8.74 1.55 -11.78
C GLU A 32 -8.67 2.83 -12.57
N GLU A 33 -8.31 3.90 -11.90
CA GLU A 33 -8.21 5.20 -12.57
C GLU A 33 -6.80 5.48 -13.03
N GLY A 34 -5.88 4.55 -12.88
CA GLY A 34 -4.52 4.74 -13.28
C GLY A 34 -3.59 4.67 -12.09
N VAL A 35 -2.31 4.96 -12.34
CA VAL A 35 -1.31 4.91 -11.29
C VAL A 35 -1.41 6.15 -10.43
N LYS A 36 -1.48 5.94 -9.11
CA LYS A 36 -1.56 7.06 -8.18
C LYS A 36 -0.48 6.94 -7.13
N LYS A 37 -0.11 8.08 -6.57
CA LYS A 37 0.95 8.14 -5.58
C LYS A 37 0.34 8.21 -4.18
N PHE A 38 0.81 7.36 -3.29
CA PHE A 38 0.33 7.31 -1.92
C PHE A 38 1.51 7.37 -0.96
N SER A 39 1.31 8.00 0.19
CA SER A 39 2.35 8.04 1.19
C SER A 39 2.43 6.70 1.90
N PHE A 40 3.53 6.47 2.60
CA PHE A 40 3.68 5.24 3.38
C PHE A 40 2.60 5.14 4.44
N SER A 41 2.24 6.26 5.04
CA SER A 41 1.18 6.25 6.05
C SER A 41 -0.13 5.76 5.47
N GLN A 42 -0.45 6.21 4.27
CA GLN A 42 -1.68 5.79 3.63
C GLN A 42 -1.65 4.31 3.30
N VAL A 43 -0.51 3.83 2.85
CA VAL A 43 -0.38 2.42 2.52
C VAL A 43 -0.55 1.57 3.78
N GLU A 44 0.00 2.02 4.88
CA GLU A 44 -0.19 1.32 6.14
C GLU A 44 -1.65 1.24 6.53
N ARG A 45 -2.37 2.31 6.33
CA ARG A 45 -3.80 2.31 6.64
C ARG A 45 -4.54 1.30 5.80
N PHE A 46 -4.22 1.23 4.52
CA PHE A 46 -4.85 0.24 3.66
C PHE A 46 -4.58 -1.17 4.18
N CYS A 47 -3.39 -1.43 4.63
CA CYS A 47 -3.06 -2.74 5.17
C CYS A 47 -3.84 -3.06 6.42
N TYR A 48 -3.96 -2.10 7.30
CA TYR A 48 -4.70 -2.31 8.53
C TYR A 48 -6.18 -2.55 8.24
N GLU A 49 -6.75 -1.78 7.35
CA GLU A 49 -8.15 -1.94 7.01
C GLU A 49 -8.41 -3.30 6.40
N GLN A 50 -7.50 -3.73 5.56
CA GLN A 50 -7.65 -5.02 4.91
C GLN A 50 -7.55 -6.15 5.93
N ARG A 51 -6.66 -6.00 6.89
CA ARG A 51 -6.54 -6.97 7.93
C ARG A 51 -7.79 -7.09 8.77
N SER A 52 -8.35 -5.95 9.12
CA SER A 52 -9.58 -5.94 9.90
C SER A 52 -10.68 -6.67 9.18
N LEU A 53 -10.81 -6.42 7.90
CA LEU A 53 -11.84 -7.09 7.13
C LEU A 53 -11.59 -8.59 7.05
N SER A 54 -10.35 -8.96 6.91
CA SER A 54 -10.02 -10.37 6.82
C SER A 54 -10.30 -11.11 8.09
N GLN A 55 -10.19 -10.42 9.19
CA GLN A 55 -10.40 -11.06 10.44
C GLN A 55 -11.83 -11.21 10.81
N ALA A 56 -12.68 -10.51 10.20
CA ALA A 56 -14.09 -10.60 10.51
C ALA A 56 -14.68 -11.94 10.07
#